data_5a407960ef7ffcd766015793f4203d6f
#
_entry.id   5a407960ef7ffcd766015793f4203d6f
#
_cell.length_a   1.000
_cell.length_b   1.000
_cell.length_c   1.000
_cell.angle_alpha   90.00
_cell.angle_beta   90.00
_cell.angle_gamma   90.00
#
_symmetry.space_group_name_H-M   'P 1'
#
loop_
_entity.id
_entity.type
_entity.pdbx_description
1 polymer ?
#
loop_
_entity_poly.entity_id
_entity_poly.type
_entity_poly.pdbx_seq_one_letter_code
_entity_poly.pdbx_strand_id
1 'polypeptide(L)'
;MFVPRQGKHTFDFIGNLYSKGEKVIDFGSGIGTNSRLFSPDDYIGLEINKSRVAESNRSFPDYNFQVIPLINTENDRLPVKDNSHDIIFLSLCLHHIDSKTCKLLFREFRRILKKGGRILGIEPCIIPTSIFSNIIMNVIDRGDYIISEEDYTDMYKSESFNIDPINVVRTFGYNLWQYKATFSEKGSINKNFFTKKTLYRKFTKPINTFLTYGKWVALIFIIFLLLQNLF
;
A
#
# COMPACT_ATOMS: atom_id res chain seq x y z
N MET A 1 -16.43 -6.62 -3.57
CA MET A 1 -15.26 -5.97 -3.01
C MET A 1 -15.48 -4.46 -3.05
N PHE A 2 -15.67 -3.83 -1.90
CA PHE A 2 -15.90 -2.38 -1.86
C PHE A 2 -14.51 -1.71 -1.91
N VAL A 3 -14.04 -1.42 -3.11
CA VAL A 3 -12.86 -0.55 -3.27
C VAL A 3 -13.39 0.87 -3.11
N PRO A 4 -12.93 1.64 -2.12
CA PRO A 4 -13.29 3.05 -2.02
C PRO A 4 -13.01 3.70 -3.37
N ARG A 5 -13.90 4.55 -3.86
CA ARG A 5 -13.66 5.34 -5.08
C ARG A 5 -12.38 6.16 -4.87
N GLN A 6 -11.26 5.63 -5.31
CA GLN A 6 -9.94 6.30 -5.26
C GLN A 6 -9.88 7.56 -6.14
N GLY A 7 -10.86 7.74 -7.00
CA GLY A 7 -10.91 8.68 -8.10
C GLY A 7 -10.21 10.02 -7.84
N LYS A 8 -10.89 10.94 -7.15
CA LYS A 8 -10.43 12.34 -7.06
C LYS A 8 -9.19 12.51 -6.17
N HIS A 9 -9.17 11.92 -4.98
CA HIS A 9 -8.06 12.13 -4.02
C HIS A 9 -6.74 11.54 -4.49
N THR A 10 -6.77 10.40 -5.18
CA THR A 10 -5.58 9.80 -5.78
C THR A 10 -5.10 10.62 -6.97
N PHE A 11 -6.04 11.10 -7.78
CA PHE A 11 -5.73 11.97 -8.92
C PHE A 11 -5.07 13.28 -8.48
N ASP A 12 -5.65 13.97 -7.50
CA ASP A 12 -5.10 15.20 -6.94
C ASP A 12 -3.72 14.96 -6.30
N PHE A 13 -3.55 13.85 -5.60
CA PHE A 13 -2.27 13.48 -4.98
C PHE A 13 -1.17 13.26 -6.02
N ILE A 14 -1.44 12.47 -7.07
CA ILE A 14 -0.47 12.20 -8.13
C ILE A 14 -0.25 13.42 -9.01
N GLY A 15 -1.31 14.16 -9.37
CA GLY A 15 -1.22 15.33 -10.24
C GLY A 15 -0.27 16.42 -9.74
N ASN A 16 -0.06 16.51 -8.43
CA ASN A 16 0.89 17.44 -7.81
C ASN A 16 2.32 16.89 -7.68
N LEU A 17 2.52 15.59 -7.87
CA LEU A 17 3.77 14.90 -7.53
C LEU A 17 4.38 14.10 -8.69
N TYR A 18 3.72 14.02 -9.82
CA TYR A 18 4.19 13.40 -11.05
C TYR A 18 4.26 14.42 -12.18
N SER A 19 5.33 14.40 -12.93
CA SER A 19 5.50 15.16 -14.16
C SER A 19 5.69 14.22 -15.35
N LYS A 20 5.05 14.51 -16.48
CA LYS A 20 5.19 13.72 -17.69
C LYS A 20 6.68 13.63 -18.10
N GLY A 21 7.13 12.41 -18.42
CA GLY A 21 8.52 12.09 -18.70
C GLY A 21 9.26 11.44 -17.52
N GLU A 22 8.72 11.48 -16.31
CA GLU A 22 9.24 10.71 -15.19
C GLU A 22 8.82 9.24 -15.30
N LYS A 23 9.77 8.31 -15.25
CA LYS A 23 9.49 6.88 -15.33
C LYS A 23 8.91 6.33 -14.04
N VAL A 24 7.76 5.67 -14.14
CA VAL A 24 6.93 5.21 -13.01
C VAL A 24 6.81 3.69 -12.98
N ILE A 25 7.02 3.12 -11.81
CA ILE A 25 6.59 1.76 -11.48
C ILE A 25 5.36 1.85 -10.58
N ASP A 26 4.25 1.25 -10.99
CA ASP A 26 3.09 0.97 -10.14
C ASP A 26 3.25 -0.44 -9.57
N PHE A 27 3.77 -0.56 -8.35
CA PHE A 27 4.05 -1.83 -7.71
C PHE A 27 2.80 -2.36 -6.98
N GLY A 28 2.40 -3.58 -7.32
CA GLY A 28 1.10 -4.13 -6.91
C GLY A 28 -0.04 -3.51 -7.72
N SER A 29 0.15 -3.31 -9.02
CA SER A 29 -0.76 -2.58 -9.92
C SER A 29 -2.18 -3.20 -10.02
N GLY A 30 -2.37 -4.42 -9.51
CA GLY A 30 -3.65 -5.09 -9.52
C GLY A 30 -4.19 -5.28 -10.93
N ILE A 31 -5.42 -4.79 -11.16
CA ILE A 31 -6.07 -4.81 -12.49
C ILE A 31 -5.79 -3.53 -13.31
N GLY A 32 -4.79 -2.75 -12.92
CA GLY A 32 -4.27 -1.63 -13.70
C GLY A 32 -5.08 -0.32 -13.62
N THR A 33 -6.01 -0.18 -12.70
CA THR A 33 -6.91 1.00 -12.63
C THR A 33 -6.19 2.33 -12.43
N ASN A 34 -5.01 2.31 -11.78
CA ASN A 34 -4.20 3.51 -11.54
C ASN A 34 -3.35 3.94 -12.75
N SER A 35 -3.20 3.10 -13.78
CA SER A 35 -2.38 3.41 -14.94
C SER A 35 -2.73 4.76 -15.57
N ARG A 36 -4.01 5.11 -15.61
CA ARG A 36 -4.54 6.37 -16.17
C ARG A 36 -4.06 7.64 -15.46
N LEU A 37 -3.40 7.51 -14.30
CA LEU A 37 -2.79 8.64 -13.60
C LEU A 37 -1.46 9.08 -14.23
N PHE A 38 -0.91 8.25 -15.12
CA PHE A 38 0.42 8.40 -15.69
C PHE A 38 0.36 8.36 -17.22
N SER A 39 1.40 8.89 -17.86
CA SER A 39 1.57 8.71 -19.31
C SER A 39 1.88 7.25 -19.63
N PRO A 40 1.29 6.62 -20.65
CA PRO A 40 1.60 5.25 -21.04
C PRO A 40 3.09 5.00 -21.30
N ASP A 41 3.78 5.96 -21.92
CA ASP A 41 5.21 5.86 -22.24
C ASP A 41 6.11 5.87 -21.00
N ASP A 42 5.60 6.32 -19.86
CA ASP A 42 6.33 6.47 -18.62
C ASP A 42 6.03 5.37 -17.61
N TYR A 43 5.01 4.55 -17.85
CA TYR A 43 4.41 3.65 -16.87
C TYR A 43 4.77 2.18 -17.11
N ILE A 44 5.02 1.48 -16.01
CA ILE A 44 5.03 0.03 -15.94
C ILE A 44 4.30 -0.43 -14.68
N GLY A 45 3.29 -1.29 -14.85
CA GLY A 45 2.60 -1.96 -13.75
C GLY A 45 3.25 -3.31 -13.43
N LEU A 46 3.60 -3.53 -12.16
CA LEU A 46 4.17 -4.78 -11.66
C LEU A 46 3.19 -5.48 -10.73
N GLU A 47 2.81 -6.71 -11.04
CA GLU A 47 1.82 -7.48 -10.27
C GLU A 47 2.24 -8.96 -10.22
N ILE A 48 2.04 -9.62 -9.08
CA ILE A 48 2.36 -11.05 -8.90
C ILE A 48 1.30 -11.99 -9.50
N ASN A 49 0.07 -11.53 -9.59
CA ASN A 49 -1.07 -12.32 -10.03
C ASN A 49 -1.22 -12.29 -11.56
N LYS A 50 -0.91 -13.40 -12.21
CA LYS A 50 -0.98 -13.54 -13.69
C LYS A 50 -2.35 -13.20 -14.26
N SER A 51 -3.44 -13.55 -13.57
CA SER A 51 -4.81 -13.29 -14.07
C SER A 51 -5.12 -11.78 -14.04
N ARG A 52 -4.64 -11.06 -13.01
CA ARG A 52 -4.80 -9.61 -12.93
C ARG A 52 -4.00 -8.89 -14.02
N VAL A 53 -2.76 -9.33 -14.28
CA VAL A 53 -1.94 -8.78 -15.39
C VAL A 53 -2.63 -9.01 -16.73
N ALA A 54 -3.18 -10.20 -16.97
CA ALA A 54 -3.92 -10.50 -18.19
C ALA A 54 -5.17 -9.60 -18.34
N GLU A 55 -5.85 -9.30 -17.25
CA GLU A 55 -6.99 -8.38 -17.22
C GLU A 55 -6.54 -6.94 -17.49
N SER A 56 -5.44 -6.49 -16.85
CA SER A 56 -4.88 -5.15 -17.05
C SER A 56 -4.49 -4.92 -18.52
N ASN A 57 -3.78 -5.87 -19.13
CA ASN A 57 -3.37 -5.76 -20.54
C ASN A 57 -4.57 -5.71 -21.50
N ARG A 58 -5.70 -6.35 -21.16
CA ARG A 58 -6.92 -6.25 -21.96
C ARG A 58 -7.64 -4.91 -21.76
N SER A 59 -7.69 -4.42 -20.52
CA SER A 59 -8.44 -3.23 -20.15
C SER A 59 -7.72 -1.92 -20.47
N PHE A 60 -6.39 -1.98 -20.51
CA PHE A 60 -5.51 -0.82 -20.73
C PHE A 60 -4.39 -1.17 -21.72
N PRO A 61 -4.71 -1.43 -22.99
CA PRO A 61 -3.75 -1.96 -24.00
C PRO A 61 -2.58 -1.02 -24.31
N ASP A 62 -2.70 0.27 -24.02
CA ASP A 62 -1.64 1.25 -24.24
C ASP A 62 -0.59 1.24 -23.13
N TYR A 63 -0.85 0.54 -22.02
CA TYR A 63 0.05 0.47 -20.85
C TYR A 63 0.77 -0.86 -20.77
N ASN A 64 1.94 -0.83 -20.13
CA ASN A 64 2.77 -2.03 -19.94
C ASN A 64 2.53 -2.62 -18.55
N PHE A 65 2.07 -3.88 -18.48
CA PHE A 65 1.92 -4.63 -17.23
C PHE A 65 2.70 -5.92 -17.28
N GLN A 66 3.44 -6.21 -16.21
CA GLN A 66 4.29 -7.38 -16.12
C GLN A 66 4.01 -8.21 -14.87
N VAL A 67 4.06 -9.54 -15.05
CA VAL A 67 4.08 -10.47 -13.92
C VAL A 67 5.46 -10.48 -13.30
N ILE A 68 5.54 -10.30 -11.99
CA ILE A 68 6.79 -10.35 -11.23
C ILE A 68 6.85 -11.58 -10.32
N PRO A 69 8.05 -12.07 -10.00
CA PRO A 69 8.23 -13.11 -8.99
C PRO A 69 7.96 -12.55 -7.58
N LEU A 70 7.68 -13.46 -6.65
CA LEU A 70 7.71 -13.13 -5.23
C LEU A 70 9.14 -12.83 -4.80
N ILE A 71 9.29 -11.79 -3.97
CA ILE A 71 10.56 -11.44 -3.33
C ILE A 71 10.54 -12.02 -1.92
N ASN A 72 11.27 -13.11 -1.69
CA ASN A 72 11.30 -13.85 -0.43
C ASN A 72 12.68 -13.89 0.21
N THR A 73 13.73 -13.68 -0.59
CA THR A 73 15.14 -13.75 -0.16
C THR A 73 15.91 -12.51 -0.62
N GLU A 74 17.10 -12.32 -0.05
CA GLU A 74 18.00 -11.21 -0.44
C GLU A 74 18.58 -11.35 -1.85
N ASN A 75 18.49 -12.54 -2.45
CA ASN A 75 18.97 -12.81 -3.81
C ASN A 75 17.89 -12.60 -4.87
N ASP A 76 16.62 -12.49 -4.46
CA ASP A 76 15.53 -12.25 -5.39
C ASP A 76 15.60 -10.82 -5.93
N ARG A 77 15.30 -10.66 -7.22
CA ARG A 77 15.34 -9.37 -7.92
C ARG A 77 14.05 -9.13 -8.69
N LEU A 78 13.58 -7.90 -8.66
CA LEU A 78 12.57 -7.44 -9.60
C LEU A 78 13.20 -7.32 -11.00
N PRO A 79 12.45 -7.66 -12.08
CA PRO A 79 12.96 -7.63 -13.45
C PRO A 79 13.06 -6.19 -14.00
N VAL A 80 13.68 -5.32 -13.23
CA VAL A 80 13.84 -3.89 -13.49
C VAL A 80 15.29 -3.49 -13.33
N LYS A 81 15.79 -2.65 -14.23
CA LYS A 81 17.19 -2.18 -14.21
C LYS A 81 17.45 -1.25 -13.02
N ASP A 82 18.71 -1.24 -12.56
CA ASP A 82 19.19 -0.32 -11.54
C ASP A 82 19.08 1.14 -12.03
N ASN A 83 18.80 2.07 -11.13
CA ASN A 83 18.79 3.52 -11.40
C ASN A 83 17.98 3.89 -12.65
N SER A 84 16.81 3.31 -12.84
CA SER A 84 16.06 3.41 -14.10
C SER A 84 14.74 4.18 -13.98
N HIS A 85 14.18 4.32 -12.77
CA HIS A 85 12.88 4.93 -12.55
C HIS A 85 12.94 6.10 -11.58
N ASP A 86 12.07 7.07 -11.80
CA ASP A 86 11.97 8.29 -10.99
C ASP A 86 10.98 8.11 -9.84
N ILE A 87 9.95 7.28 -10.06
CA ILE A 87 8.85 7.08 -9.11
C ILE A 87 8.56 5.59 -8.96
N ILE A 88 8.38 5.16 -7.72
CA ILE A 88 7.68 3.92 -7.37
C ILE A 88 6.37 4.32 -6.71
N PHE A 89 5.26 3.95 -7.32
CA PHE A 89 3.92 4.20 -6.80
C PHE A 89 3.41 2.94 -6.08
N LEU A 90 2.92 3.12 -4.86
CA LEU A 90 2.34 2.09 -4.00
C LEU A 90 0.91 2.50 -3.64
N SER A 91 -0.06 1.74 -4.10
CA SER A 91 -1.46 2.05 -3.82
C SER A 91 -2.17 0.84 -3.24
N LEU A 92 -2.47 0.89 -1.94
CA LEU A 92 -3.15 -0.19 -1.22
C LEU A 92 -2.43 -1.54 -1.39
N CYS A 93 -1.11 -1.53 -1.21
CA CYS A 93 -0.24 -2.68 -1.48
C CYS A 93 0.49 -3.19 -0.24
N LEU A 94 1.16 -2.31 0.53
CA LEU A 94 2.06 -2.72 1.61
C LEU A 94 1.33 -3.42 2.76
N HIS A 95 0.07 -3.07 3.02
CA HIS A 95 -0.71 -3.71 4.09
C HIS A 95 -1.05 -5.18 3.82
N HIS A 96 -0.76 -5.71 2.63
CA HIS A 96 -0.83 -7.13 2.31
C HIS A 96 0.51 -7.86 2.50
N ILE A 97 1.60 -7.13 2.78
CA ILE A 97 2.96 -7.66 2.77
C ILE A 97 3.54 -7.63 4.19
N ASP A 98 4.11 -8.74 4.62
CA ASP A 98 4.76 -8.80 5.92
C ASP A 98 6.02 -7.92 5.98
N SER A 99 6.43 -7.55 7.20
CA SER A 99 7.54 -6.61 7.40
C SER A 99 8.90 -7.12 6.93
N LYS A 100 9.12 -8.44 6.85
CA LYS A 100 10.36 -9.02 6.33
C LYS A 100 10.42 -8.83 4.80
N THR A 101 9.34 -9.16 4.12
CA THR A 101 9.21 -8.98 2.67
C THR A 101 9.24 -7.48 2.29
N CYS A 102 8.59 -6.60 3.07
CA CYS A 102 8.70 -5.15 2.86
C CYS A 102 10.14 -4.65 2.87
N LYS A 103 10.99 -5.14 3.77
CA LYS A 103 12.42 -4.77 3.81
C LYS A 103 13.17 -5.18 2.55
N LEU A 104 12.92 -6.38 2.06
CA LEU A 104 13.52 -6.86 0.80
C LEU A 104 13.09 -5.98 -0.37
N LEU A 105 11.79 -5.64 -0.43
CA LEU A 105 11.24 -4.75 -1.45
C LEU A 105 11.84 -3.34 -1.37
N PHE A 106 12.03 -2.75 -0.19
CA PHE A 106 12.64 -1.43 -0.07
C PHE A 106 14.11 -1.41 -0.54
N ARG A 107 14.85 -2.50 -0.38
CA ARG A 107 16.19 -2.65 -0.97
C ARG A 107 16.13 -2.65 -2.50
N GLU A 108 15.16 -3.36 -3.07
CA GLU A 108 14.92 -3.37 -4.51
C GLU A 108 14.46 -1.99 -5.00
N PHE A 109 13.55 -1.33 -4.29
CA PHE A 109 13.10 0.02 -4.63
C PHE A 109 14.27 1.01 -4.63
N ARG A 110 15.17 0.93 -3.64
CA ARG A 110 16.39 1.74 -3.61
C ARG A 110 17.32 1.47 -4.78
N ARG A 111 17.47 0.20 -5.19
CA ARG A 111 18.28 -0.19 -6.36
C ARG A 111 17.70 0.39 -7.66
N ILE A 112 16.40 0.36 -7.81
CA ILE A 112 15.66 0.73 -9.02
C ILE A 112 15.56 2.24 -9.18
N LEU A 113 15.35 2.96 -8.07
CA LEU A 113 15.19 4.40 -8.10
C LEU A 113 16.47 5.10 -8.54
N LYS A 114 16.32 6.08 -9.42
CA LYS A 114 17.38 7.03 -9.77
C LYS A 114 17.75 7.89 -8.56
N LYS A 115 18.91 8.55 -8.63
CA LYS A 115 19.29 9.59 -7.67
C LYS A 115 18.20 10.69 -7.66
N GLY A 116 17.64 10.97 -6.48
CA GLY A 116 16.51 11.89 -6.34
C GLY A 116 15.15 11.29 -6.64
N GLY A 117 15.09 10.02 -7.02
CA GLY A 117 13.84 9.30 -7.18
C GLY A 117 13.09 9.14 -5.85
N ARG A 118 11.80 8.83 -5.92
CA ARG A 118 10.90 8.81 -4.75
C ARG A 118 9.88 7.71 -4.82
N ILE A 119 9.38 7.33 -3.65
CA ILE A 119 8.19 6.49 -3.50
C ILE A 119 7.01 7.42 -3.22
N LEU A 120 5.91 7.20 -3.93
CA LEU A 120 4.61 7.83 -3.65
C LEU A 120 3.67 6.74 -3.14
N GLY A 121 3.11 6.92 -1.96
CA GLY A 121 2.31 5.89 -1.32
C GLY A 121 0.92 6.35 -0.89
N ILE A 122 -0.05 5.45 -1.02
CA ILE A 122 -1.40 5.57 -0.46
C ILE A 122 -1.72 4.25 0.23
N GLU A 123 -1.76 4.26 1.56
CA GLU A 123 -1.99 3.03 2.34
C GLU A 123 -3.08 3.25 3.40
N PRO A 124 -3.87 2.21 3.71
CA PRO A 124 -4.77 2.28 4.85
C PRO A 124 -3.94 2.40 6.13
N CYS A 125 -4.32 3.30 7.04
CA CYS A 125 -3.60 3.48 8.29
C CYS A 125 -4.51 3.54 9.51
N ILE A 126 -4.01 3.03 10.64
CA ILE A 126 -4.64 3.14 11.93
C ILE A 126 -4.44 4.54 12.48
N ILE A 127 -5.56 5.23 12.76
CA ILE A 127 -5.55 6.53 13.42
C ILE A 127 -6.19 6.37 14.81
N PRO A 128 -5.48 6.65 15.92
CA PRO A 128 -5.97 6.41 17.27
C PRO A 128 -7.36 7.03 17.55
N THR A 129 -7.63 8.20 16.99
CA THR A 129 -8.91 8.93 17.18
C THR A 129 -10.03 8.47 16.26
N SER A 130 -9.77 7.58 15.28
CA SER A 130 -10.76 7.10 14.30
C SER A 130 -11.20 5.68 14.58
N ILE A 131 -11.72 5.42 15.80
CA ILE A 131 -12.06 4.07 16.28
C ILE A 131 -12.97 3.33 15.30
N PHE A 132 -14.02 3.97 14.80
CA PHE A 132 -14.98 3.36 13.88
C PHE A 132 -14.33 2.92 12.56
N SER A 133 -13.56 3.80 11.92
CA SER A 133 -12.83 3.46 10.69
C SER A 133 -11.82 2.35 10.92
N ASN A 134 -11.11 2.37 12.06
CA ASN A 134 -10.15 1.33 12.42
C ASN A 134 -10.83 -0.05 12.53
N ILE A 135 -12.02 -0.11 13.15
CA ILE A 135 -12.81 -1.35 13.24
C ILE A 135 -13.23 -1.82 11.85
N ILE A 136 -13.79 -0.92 11.04
CA ILE A 136 -14.24 -1.25 9.68
C ILE A 136 -13.08 -1.76 8.82
N MET A 137 -11.93 -1.07 8.81
CA MET A 137 -10.75 -1.52 8.08
C MET A 137 -10.32 -2.92 8.52
N ASN A 138 -10.21 -3.17 9.83
CA ASN A 138 -9.82 -4.47 10.34
C ASN A 138 -10.82 -5.60 10.02
N VAL A 139 -12.11 -5.27 9.84
CA VAL A 139 -13.16 -6.26 9.53
C VAL A 139 -13.32 -6.52 8.03
N ILE A 140 -13.26 -5.46 7.21
CA ILE A 140 -13.60 -5.53 5.77
C ILE A 140 -12.35 -5.70 4.91
N ASP A 141 -11.23 -5.08 5.30
CA ASP A 141 -10.00 -5.18 4.55
C ASP A 141 -9.40 -6.60 4.64
N ARG A 142 -8.78 -7.03 3.56
CA ARG A 142 -8.10 -8.34 3.48
C ARG A 142 -6.61 -8.24 3.80
N GLY A 143 -6.11 -7.03 4.07
CA GLY A 143 -4.72 -6.80 4.45
C GLY A 143 -4.49 -7.18 5.92
N ASP A 144 -3.47 -8.01 6.16
CA ASP A 144 -3.13 -8.50 7.50
C ASP A 144 -2.23 -7.53 8.29
N TYR A 145 -1.78 -6.45 7.63
CA TYR A 145 -0.72 -5.57 8.14
C TYR A 145 -1.07 -4.08 8.07
N ILE A 146 -2.34 -3.72 8.32
CA ILE A 146 -2.72 -2.31 8.48
C ILE A 146 -2.07 -1.80 9.78
N ILE A 147 -1.22 -0.79 9.66
CA ILE A 147 -0.42 -0.24 10.77
C ILE A 147 -0.64 1.27 10.89
N SER A 148 -0.12 1.86 11.95
CA SER A 148 -0.20 3.31 12.15
C SER A 148 0.76 4.07 11.23
N GLU A 149 0.53 5.37 11.07
CA GLU A 149 1.45 6.28 10.35
C GLU A 149 2.86 6.25 10.96
N GLU A 150 2.96 6.21 12.30
CA GLU A 150 4.23 6.09 13.00
C GLU A 150 4.95 4.80 12.63
N ASP A 151 4.23 3.67 12.60
CA ASP A 151 4.78 2.37 12.25
C ASP A 151 5.26 2.31 10.79
N TYR A 152 4.50 2.89 9.84
CA TYR A 152 4.95 3.02 8.45
C TYR A 152 6.22 3.87 8.38
N THR A 153 6.22 5.02 9.05
CA THR A 153 7.37 5.95 9.07
C THR A 153 8.62 5.25 9.56
N ASP A 154 8.52 4.51 10.63
CA ASP A 154 9.64 3.79 11.20
C ASP A 154 10.11 2.63 10.31
N MET A 155 9.19 1.93 9.65
CA MET A 155 9.52 0.89 8.68
C MET A 155 10.35 1.45 7.52
N TYR A 156 9.96 2.59 6.97
CA TYR A 156 10.69 3.29 5.91
C TYR A 156 12.06 3.77 6.39
N LYS A 157 12.12 4.40 7.57
CA LYS A 157 13.39 4.89 8.17
C LYS A 157 14.38 3.75 8.42
N SER A 158 13.89 2.54 8.78
CA SER A 158 14.76 1.38 8.99
C SER A 158 15.52 0.96 7.73
N GLU A 159 15.02 1.34 6.55
CA GLU A 159 15.63 1.05 5.24
C GLU A 159 16.16 2.33 4.57
N SER A 160 16.48 3.35 5.37
CA SER A 160 17.10 4.60 4.94
C SER A 160 16.22 5.48 4.02
N PHE A 161 14.92 5.40 4.16
CA PHE A 161 14.01 6.35 3.52
C PHE A 161 13.52 7.39 4.52
N ASN A 162 13.53 8.65 4.12
CA ASN A 162 12.84 9.72 4.81
C ASN A 162 11.41 9.81 4.27
N ILE A 163 10.44 9.94 5.17
CA ILE A 163 9.04 10.12 4.82
C ILE A 163 8.61 11.56 5.05
N ASP A 164 7.91 12.09 4.06
CA ASP A 164 7.14 13.33 4.14
C ASP A 164 5.66 12.95 4.11
N PRO A 165 4.93 12.95 5.25
CA PRO A 165 3.49 12.80 5.27
C PRO A 165 2.85 13.96 4.51
N ILE A 166 1.89 13.66 3.64
CA ILE A 166 1.23 14.69 2.84
C ILE A 166 -0.18 14.92 3.35
N ASN A 167 -0.98 13.84 3.49
CA ASN A 167 -2.37 13.96 3.89
C ASN A 167 -2.91 12.64 4.43
N VAL A 168 -4.00 12.72 5.18
CA VAL A 168 -4.86 11.58 5.51
C VAL A 168 -6.25 11.83 4.95
N VAL A 169 -6.60 11.09 3.93
CA VAL A 169 -7.94 11.13 3.35
C VAL A 169 -8.85 10.23 4.17
N ARG A 170 -9.84 10.82 4.82
CA ARG A 170 -10.86 10.09 5.55
C ARG A 170 -12.05 9.83 4.64
N THR A 171 -12.32 8.57 4.39
CA THR A 171 -13.52 8.10 3.68
C THR A 171 -14.41 7.34 4.65
N PHE A 172 -15.65 7.01 4.24
CA PHE A 172 -16.48 6.15 5.06
C PHE A 172 -15.81 4.78 5.27
N GLY A 173 -15.36 4.56 6.49
CA GLY A 173 -14.75 3.30 6.92
C GLY A 173 -13.25 3.12 6.63
N TYR A 174 -12.60 4.09 5.98
CA TYR A 174 -11.16 4.02 5.71
C TYR A 174 -10.45 5.33 6.02
N ASN A 175 -9.22 5.21 6.56
CA ASN A 175 -8.25 6.28 6.64
C ASN A 175 -7.12 5.93 5.67
N LEU A 176 -6.96 6.73 4.62
CA LEU A 176 -5.93 6.53 3.59
C LEU A 176 -4.81 7.56 3.81
N TRP A 177 -3.66 7.08 4.20
CA TRP A 177 -2.48 7.90 4.40
C TRP A 177 -1.73 8.09 3.08
N GLN A 178 -1.52 9.34 2.71
CA GLN A 178 -0.77 9.75 1.51
C GLN A 178 0.58 10.29 1.91
N TYR A 179 1.65 9.78 1.30
CA TYR A 179 3.01 10.15 1.65
C TYR A 179 3.95 10.10 0.45
N LYS A 180 5.05 10.83 0.59
CA LYS A 180 6.22 10.74 -0.27
C LYS A 180 7.39 10.22 0.56
N ALA A 181 8.17 9.27 0.03
CA ALA A 181 9.40 8.82 0.66
C ALA A 181 10.58 8.99 -0.31
N THR A 182 11.69 9.52 0.22
CA THR A 182 12.93 9.75 -0.53
C THR A 182 14.08 9.02 0.15
N PHE A 183 15.00 8.47 -0.65
CA PHE A 183 16.18 7.82 -0.11
C PHE A 183 17.12 8.85 0.52
N SER A 184 17.61 8.58 1.73
CA SER A 184 18.59 9.38 2.44
C SER A 184 19.92 8.64 2.55
N GLU A 185 21.00 9.22 2.03
CA GLU A 185 22.36 8.68 2.20
C GLU A 185 22.82 8.69 3.67
N LYS A 186 22.18 9.51 4.53
CA LYS A 186 22.42 9.59 5.97
C LYS A 186 21.42 8.71 6.74
N GLY A 187 21.39 7.43 6.46
CA GLY A 187 20.53 6.50 7.17
C GLY A 187 20.99 6.29 8.61
N SER A 188 20.20 6.69 9.61
CA SER A 188 20.37 6.21 10.97
C SER A 188 19.68 4.87 11.08
N ILE A 189 20.44 3.79 11.10
CA ILE A 189 19.94 2.43 11.36
C ILE A 189 19.56 2.36 12.85
N ASN A 190 18.31 2.57 13.16
CA ASN A 190 17.81 2.31 14.50
C ASN A 190 17.50 0.81 14.67
N LYS A 191 18.46 0.07 15.24
CA LYS A 191 18.41 -1.40 15.42
C LYS A 191 17.30 -1.90 16.36
N ASN A 192 16.62 -1.03 17.12
CA ASN A 192 15.72 -1.41 18.19
C ASN A 192 14.21 -1.44 17.82
N PHE A 193 13.89 -1.32 16.56
CA PHE A 193 12.52 -1.15 16.08
C PHE A 193 11.60 -2.39 16.31
N PHE A 194 12.14 -3.58 16.31
CA PHE A 194 11.35 -4.84 16.33
C PHE A 194 10.74 -5.22 17.69
N THR A 195 11.18 -4.65 18.79
CA THR A 195 10.76 -5.06 20.12
C THR A 195 9.38 -4.54 20.53
N LYS A 196 8.95 -3.37 20.06
CA LYS A 196 7.61 -2.82 20.34
C LYS A 196 6.47 -3.52 19.59
N LYS A 197 6.71 -3.99 18.35
CA LYS A 197 5.70 -4.64 17.51
C LYS A 197 5.26 -6.03 17.98
N THR A 198 6.11 -6.74 18.70
CA THR A 198 5.76 -8.06 19.26
C THR A 198 4.65 -7.96 20.30
N LEU A 199 4.56 -6.85 21.03
CA LEU A 199 3.47 -6.60 21.99
C LEU A 199 2.13 -6.32 21.27
N TYR A 200 2.12 -5.47 20.26
CA TYR A 200 0.89 -5.14 19.52
C TYR A 200 0.31 -6.38 18.81
N ARG A 201 1.14 -7.21 18.18
CA ARG A 201 0.71 -8.49 17.60
C ARG A 201 0.18 -9.49 18.63
N LYS A 202 0.74 -9.52 19.86
CA LYS A 202 0.24 -10.38 20.93
C LYS A 202 -1.18 -10.02 21.39
N PHE A 203 -1.53 -8.73 21.33
CA PHE A 203 -2.87 -8.26 21.72
C PHE A 203 -3.88 -8.24 20.58
N THR A 204 -3.44 -8.04 19.31
CA THR A 204 -4.35 -7.95 18.17
C THR A 204 -4.67 -9.30 17.52
N LYS A 205 -3.77 -10.31 17.63
CA LYS A 205 -4.05 -11.66 17.11
C LYS A 205 -5.28 -12.32 17.73
N PRO A 206 -5.48 -12.34 19.06
CA PRO A 206 -6.70 -12.86 19.66
C PRO A 206 -7.92 -12.02 19.32
N ILE A 207 -7.80 -10.69 19.21
CA ILE A 207 -8.87 -9.78 18.80
C ILE A 207 -9.23 -10.03 17.32
N ASN A 208 -8.26 -10.20 16.44
CA ASN A 208 -8.50 -10.54 15.03
C ASN A 208 -9.14 -11.94 14.88
N THR A 209 -8.75 -12.91 15.69
CA THR A 209 -9.40 -14.23 15.71
C THR A 209 -10.84 -14.13 16.22
N PHE A 210 -11.07 -13.39 17.30
CA PHE A 210 -12.41 -13.11 17.83
C PHE A 210 -13.26 -12.31 16.83
N LEU A 211 -12.69 -11.30 16.14
CA LEU A 211 -13.36 -10.51 15.09
C LEU A 211 -13.58 -11.33 13.81
N THR A 212 -12.75 -12.32 13.50
CA THR A 212 -12.99 -13.23 12.37
C THR A 212 -14.25 -14.07 12.60
N TYR A 213 -14.48 -14.54 13.81
CA TYR A 213 -15.75 -15.18 14.17
C TYR A 213 -16.88 -14.16 14.39
N GLY A 214 -16.59 -12.96 14.90
CA GLY A 214 -17.54 -11.86 15.06
C GLY A 214 -17.97 -11.20 13.74
N LYS A 215 -17.25 -11.38 12.62
CA LYS A 215 -17.63 -10.87 11.29
C LYS A 215 -19.04 -11.27 10.88
N TRP A 216 -19.37 -12.53 11.11
CA TRP A 216 -20.68 -13.08 10.79
C TRP A 216 -21.76 -12.58 11.77
N VAL A 217 -21.42 -12.45 13.04
CA VAL A 217 -22.35 -11.94 14.07
C VAL A 217 -22.67 -10.46 13.83
N ALA A 218 -21.65 -9.64 13.51
CA ALA A 218 -21.85 -8.23 13.18
C ALA A 218 -22.64 -8.03 11.87
N LEU A 219 -22.35 -8.85 10.85
CA LEU A 219 -23.08 -8.82 9.58
C LEU A 219 -24.55 -9.23 9.78
N ILE A 220 -24.81 -10.27 10.55
CA ILE A 220 -26.19 -10.74 10.88
C ILE A 220 -26.91 -9.65 11.66
N PHE A 221 -26.24 -8.98 12.61
CA PHE A 221 -26.83 -7.88 13.40
C PHE A 221 -27.15 -6.65 12.55
N ILE A 222 -26.26 -6.29 11.59
CA ILE A 222 -26.50 -5.19 10.65
C ILE A 222 -27.66 -5.54 9.71
N ILE A 223 -27.73 -6.77 9.19
CA ILE A 223 -28.83 -7.23 8.36
C ILE A 223 -30.14 -7.23 9.14
N PHE A 224 -30.12 -7.66 10.40
CA PHE A 224 -31.28 -7.64 11.28
C PHE A 224 -31.81 -6.20 11.53
N LEU A 225 -30.89 -5.24 11.79
CA LEU A 225 -31.24 -3.82 11.95
C LEU A 225 -31.77 -3.19 10.65
N LEU A 226 -31.25 -3.59 9.49
CA LEU A 226 -31.76 -3.13 8.20
C LEU A 226 -33.15 -3.70 7.90
N LEU A 227 -33.42 -4.94 8.27
CA LEU A 227 -34.73 -5.57 8.10
C LEU A 227 -35.79 -5.00 9.05
N GLN A 228 -35.42 -4.59 10.26
CA GLN A 228 -36.34 -3.93 11.19
C GLN A 228 -36.83 -2.52 10.74
N ASN A 229 -36.04 -1.87 9.84
CA ASN A 229 -36.43 -0.58 9.27
C ASN A 229 -37.21 -0.70 7.94
N LEU A 230 -37.51 -1.91 7.50
CA LEU A 230 -38.28 -2.19 6.28
C LEU A 230 -39.74 -2.64 6.58
N PHE A 231 -40.11 -2.75 7.83
CA PHE A 231 -41.47 -3.01 8.35
C PHE A 231 -41.84 -1.97 9.41
#